data_b18a6217995acf76e8f97aacb1fb286f
#
_entry.id   b18a6217995acf76e8f97aacb1fb286f
#
_cell.length_a   1.000
_cell.length_b   1.000
_cell.length_c   1.000
_cell.angle_alpha   90.00
_cell.angle_beta   90.00
_cell.angle_gamma   90.00
#
_symmetry.space_group_name_H-M   'P 1'
#
loop_
_entity.id
_entity.type
_entity.pdbx_description
1 polymer ?
#
loop_
_entity_poly.entity_id
_entity_poly.type
_entity_poly.pdbx_seq_one_letter_code
_entity_poly.pdbx_strand_id
1 'polypeptide(L)' 'MTSKVRIEAHCADDKEVKITLVNYDGRELIFRLQDGEVYETIIYDHRSVACEELHKGDE' A
#
# COMPACT_ATOMS: atom_id res chain seq x y z
N MET A 1 -10.19 16.95 8.20
CA MET A 1 -8.97 16.54 8.89
C MET A 1 -8.27 15.45 8.09
N THR A 2 -6.97 15.52 7.97
CA THR A 2 -6.19 14.56 7.19
C THR A 2 -5.14 13.89 8.06
N SER A 3 -4.78 12.66 7.67
CA SER A 3 -3.72 11.91 8.35
C SER A 3 -2.70 11.45 7.32
N LYS A 4 -1.43 11.57 7.64
CA LYS A 4 -0.35 11.11 6.79
C LYS A 4 0.02 9.68 7.15
N VAL A 5 0.10 8.82 6.14
CA VAL A 5 0.47 7.42 6.33
C VAL A 5 1.73 7.13 5.53
N ARG A 6 2.69 6.50 6.17
CA ARG A 6 3.94 6.09 5.54
C ARG A 6 4.06 4.57 5.63
N ILE A 7 4.32 3.94 4.50
CA ILE A 7 4.50 2.50 4.42
C ILE A 7 5.90 2.22 3.90
N GLU A 8 6.68 1.46 4.66
CA GLU A 8 8.03 1.10 4.28
C GLU A 8 8.10 -0.41 4.14
N ALA A 9 8.54 -0.87 2.98
CA ALA A 9 8.62 -2.30 2.69
C ALA A 9 9.96 -2.87 3.17
N HIS A 10 9.89 -3.83 4.07
CA HIS A 10 11.04 -4.60 4.55
C HIS A 10 10.71 -6.07 4.36
N CYS A 11 11.07 -6.61 3.22
CA CYS A 11 10.70 -7.98 2.89
C CYS A 11 11.87 -8.71 2.23
N ALA A 12 11.76 -10.02 2.13
CA ALA A 12 12.76 -10.84 1.48
C ALA A 12 12.77 -10.60 -0.04
N ASP A 13 13.86 -10.98 -0.69
CA ASP A 13 14.01 -10.75 -2.13
C ASP A 13 12.91 -11.39 -2.97
N ASP A 14 12.30 -12.47 -2.48
CA ASP A 14 11.24 -13.19 -3.17
C ASP A 14 9.84 -12.69 -2.78
N LYS A 15 9.75 -11.61 -2.03
CA LYS A 15 8.48 -11.07 -1.56
C LYS A 15 8.30 -9.62 -1.95
N GLU A 16 7.07 -9.17 -1.90
CA GLU A 16 6.72 -7.79 -2.18
C GLU A 16 5.53 -7.38 -1.31
N VAL A 17 5.31 -6.09 -1.16
CA VAL A 17 4.18 -5.58 -0.39
C VAL A 17 3.15 -5.01 -1.35
N LYS A 18 1.95 -5.56 -1.32
CA LYS A 18 0.83 -5.08 -2.13
C LYS A 18 0.07 -4.04 -1.34
N ILE A 19 -0.12 -2.87 -1.95
CA ILE A 19 -0.84 -1.77 -1.33
C ILE A 19 -2.13 -1.52 -2.09
N THR A 20 -3.23 -1.46 -1.37
CA THR A 20 -4.53 -1.17 -1.94
C THR A 20 -5.08 0.10 -1.31
N LEU A 21 -5.33 1.11 -2.13
CA LEU A 21 -5.97 2.34 -1.70
C LEU A 21 -7.41 2.33 -2.19
N VAL A 22 -8.34 2.57 -1.28
CA VAL A 22 -9.75 2.67 -1.65
C VAL A 22 -10.22 4.06 -1.30
N ASN A 23 -10.69 4.80 -2.29
CA ASN A 23 -11.23 6.13 -2.10
C ASN A 23 -12.69 6.08 -1.68
N TYR A 24 -13.20 7.17 -1.15
CA TYR A 24 -14.57 7.23 -0.66
C TYR A 24 -15.62 6.93 -1.74
N ASP A 25 -15.26 7.13 -3.00
CA ASP A 25 -16.17 6.87 -4.13
C ASP A 25 -16.09 5.42 -4.63
N GLY A 26 -15.32 4.57 -3.96
CA GLY A 26 -15.17 3.16 -4.31
C GLY A 26 -14.06 2.87 -5.30
N ARG A 27 -13.35 3.87 -5.77
CA ARG A 27 -12.23 3.65 -6.69
C ARG A 27 -11.05 3.06 -5.94
N GLU A 28 -10.40 2.10 -6.57
CA GLU A 28 -9.25 1.43 -5.99
C GLU A 28 -7.99 1.70 -6.80
N LEU A 29 -6.89 1.85 -6.08
CA LEU A 29 -5.57 1.95 -6.69
C LEU A 29 -4.71 0.85 -6.05
N ILE A 30 -4.17 -0.02 -6.88
CA ILE A 30 -3.37 -1.15 -6.41
C ILE A 30 -1.97 -1.05 -6.99
N PHE A 31 -0.96 -1.17 -6.13
CA PHE A 31 0.43 -1.16 -6.57
C PHE A 31 1.28 -1.94 -5.58
N ARG A 32 2.53 -2.20 -5.94
CA ARG A 32 3.41 -3.03 -5.15
C ARG A 32 4.73 -2.33 -4.85
N LEU A 33 5.21 -2.54 -3.64
CA LEU A 33 6.51 -2.02 -3.19
C LEU A 33 7.47 -3.19 -3.04
N GLN A 34 8.70 -2.98 -3.49
CA GLN A 34 9.77 -3.93 -3.30
C GLN A 34 10.54 -3.61 -2.01
N ASP A 35 11.38 -4.52 -1.58
CA ASP A 35 12.19 -4.30 -0.38
C ASP A 35 12.96 -2.98 -0.49
N GLY A 36 12.88 -2.20 0.57
CA GLY A 36 13.55 -0.91 0.66
C GLY A 36 12.76 0.26 0.09
N GLU A 37 11.63 0.02 -0.53
CA GLU A 37 10.80 1.09 -1.07
C GLU A 37 9.87 1.68 -0.02
N VAL A 38 9.55 2.95 -0.17
CA VAL A 38 8.69 3.67 0.77
C VAL A 38 7.59 4.37 -0.01
N TYR A 39 6.38 4.29 0.52
CA TYR A 39 5.23 5.01 -0.03
C TYR A 39 4.58 5.84 1.04
N GLU A 40 4.30 7.10 0.73
CA GLU A 40 3.58 7.99 1.64
C GLU A 40 2.32 8.49 0.97
N THR A 41 1.25 8.57 1.74
CA THR A 41 -0.02 9.08 1.24
C THR A 41 -0.77 9.79 2.36
N ILE A 42 -1.83 10.48 1.97
CA ILE A 42 -2.71 11.19 2.90
C ILE A 42 -4.05 10.49 2.90
N ILE A 43 -4.59 10.22 4.09
CA ILE A 43 -5.91 9.63 4.26
C ILE A 43 -6.88 10.72 4.69
N TYR A 44 -8.00 10.81 4.00
CA TYR A 44 -9.06 11.76 4.30
C TYR A 44 -10.39 11.17 3.80
N ASP A 45 -11.50 11.63 4.37
CA ASP A 45 -12.84 11.37 3.83
C ASP A 45 -13.11 9.88 3.56
N HIS A 46 -12.90 9.04 4.54
CA HIS A 46 -13.14 7.59 4.43
C HIS A 46 -12.22 6.88 3.44
N ARG A 47 -11.17 7.53 2.99
CA ARG A 47 -10.15 6.87 2.19
C ARG A 47 -9.40 5.88 3.06
N SER A 48 -9.24 4.65 2.57
CA SER A 48 -8.55 3.61 3.34
C SER A 48 -7.33 3.08 2.61
N VAL A 49 -6.40 2.54 3.37
CA VAL A 49 -5.17 1.94 2.86
C VAL A 49 -5.02 0.57 3.50
N ALA A 50 -4.73 -0.42 2.68
CA ALA A 50 -4.44 -1.76 3.16
C ALA A 50 -3.11 -2.23 2.56
N CYS A 51 -2.36 -3.01 3.30
CA CYS A 51 -1.11 -3.57 2.79
C CYS A 51 -1.00 -5.04 3.16
N GLU A 52 -0.36 -5.80 2.28
CA GLU A 52 -0.23 -7.24 2.42
C GLU A 52 1.09 -7.68 1.84
N GLU A 53 1.82 -8.52 2.57
CA GLU A 53 3.06 -9.09 2.07
C GLU A 53 2.78 -10.38 1.31
N LEU A 54 3.27 -10.44 0.08
CA LEU A 54 3.02 -11.56 -0.83
C LEU A 54 4.33 -12.05 -1.41
N HIS A 55 4.34 -13.30 -1.88
CA HIS A 55 5.44 -13.79 -2.72
C HIS A 55 5.35 -13.11 -4.09
N LYS A 56 6.49 -12.81 -4.68
CA LYS A 56 6.50 -12.24 -6.02
C LYS A 56 5.82 -13.19 -7.00
N GLY A 57 4.96 -12.63 -7.82
CA GLY A 57 4.20 -13.41 -8.78
C GLY A 57 2.84 -13.88 -8.27
N ASP A 58 2.55 -13.75 -6.98
CA ASP A 58 1.25 -14.07 -6.42
C ASP A 58 0.31 -12.88 -6.54
N GLU A 59 -0.96 -13.16 -6.61
CA GLU A 59 -1.99 -12.13 -6.65
C GLU A 59 -2.97 -12.22 -5.50
#